data_8a6ba5f6b0679ec621a2c5d69e4e3b92
#
_entry.id   8a6ba5f6b0679ec621a2c5d69e4e3b92
#
_cell.length_a   1.000
_cell.length_b   1.000
_cell.length_c   1.000
_cell.angle_alpha   90.00
_cell.angle_beta   90.00
_cell.angle_gamma   90.00
#
_symmetry.space_group_name_H-M   'P 1'
#
loop_
_entity.id
_entity.type
_entity.pdbx_description
1 polymer ?
#
loop_
_entity_poly.entity_id
_entity_poly.type
_entity_poly.pdbx_seq_one_letter_code
_entity_poly.pdbx_strand_id
1 'polypeptide(L)'
;MTKTPQTFDAQQRFVAIKVIAINPYTACGKGIFIMFFWVMAVALLLGGCSALPDKPIRPTLYDFGPGSVTLEPATRQAPLPALALEDITTSGGALDNTALLYRLAYTEVQALRPYANARWSTPPAQLVRQRLREQLSLRRPVFNARDGVAINRSGGAVLPLRLRLELEEFSHLFTAPDASVGVIRLRATLVEVTTAGEKFIGQRSVVVQRPAPTADAPGGVRALTAATDAAIEEIDVWLQQSTPR
;
A
#
# COMPACT_ATOMS: atom_id res chain seq x y z
N MET A 1 -27.66 12.33 -46.01
CA MET A 1 -26.19 12.37 -46.19
C MET A 1 -25.58 11.27 -45.31
N THR A 2 -25.34 10.16 -45.97
CA THR A 2 -24.86 8.88 -45.43
C THR A 2 -23.33 8.89 -45.38
N LYS A 3 -22.72 8.61 -44.19
CA LYS A 3 -21.31 8.32 -44.09
C LYS A 3 -21.11 6.87 -43.61
N THR A 4 -20.52 6.09 -44.48
CA THR A 4 -20.12 4.68 -44.37
C THR A 4 -18.93 4.51 -43.41
N PRO A 5 -18.86 3.43 -42.62
CA PRO A 5 -17.67 3.11 -41.84
C PRO A 5 -16.63 2.40 -42.72
N GLN A 6 -15.35 2.82 -42.59
CA GLN A 6 -14.21 2.17 -43.21
C GLN A 6 -13.86 0.86 -42.48
N THR A 7 -13.86 -0.22 -43.23
CA THR A 7 -13.36 -1.53 -42.84
C THR A 7 -11.82 -1.51 -42.86
N PHE A 8 -11.20 -1.88 -41.73
CA PHE A 8 -9.75 -2.08 -41.62
C PHE A 8 -9.41 -3.48 -42.16
N ASP A 9 -8.73 -3.51 -43.29
CA ASP A 9 -8.30 -4.74 -43.98
C ASP A 9 -6.97 -5.20 -43.37
N ALA A 10 -6.99 -6.33 -42.65
CA ALA A 10 -5.80 -6.96 -42.05
C ALA A 10 -5.13 -7.84 -43.13
N GLN A 11 -4.14 -7.30 -43.81
CA GLN A 11 -3.31 -8.02 -44.77
C GLN A 11 -2.37 -9.00 -44.05
N GLN A 12 -2.81 -10.27 -43.95
CA GLN A 12 -1.95 -11.38 -43.56
C GLN A 12 -0.92 -11.65 -44.68
N ARG A 13 0.35 -11.33 -44.40
CA ARG A 13 1.48 -11.74 -45.24
C ARG A 13 1.80 -13.21 -44.96
N PHE A 14 1.33 -14.10 -45.79
CA PHE A 14 1.82 -15.48 -45.85
C PHE A 14 3.23 -15.47 -46.44
N VAL A 15 4.22 -15.83 -45.61
CA VAL A 15 5.57 -16.14 -46.09
C VAL A 15 5.55 -17.56 -46.68
N ALA A 16 5.53 -17.64 -47.99
CA ALA A 16 5.63 -18.91 -48.70
C ALA A 16 7.07 -19.45 -48.59
N ILE A 17 7.26 -20.51 -47.81
CA ILE A 17 8.52 -21.26 -47.77
C ILE A 17 8.60 -22.11 -49.01
N LYS A 18 9.43 -21.71 -49.96
CA LYS A 18 9.71 -22.46 -51.19
C LYS A 18 10.61 -23.64 -50.84
N VAL A 19 10.05 -24.83 -50.77
CA VAL A 19 10.83 -26.07 -50.61
C VAL A 19 11.55 -26.35 -51.88
N ILE A 20 12.87 -26.17 -51.91
CA ILE A 20 13.74 -26.54 -53.04
C ILE A 20 14.02 -28.03 -52.89
N ALA A 21 13.51 -28.83 -53.83
CA ALA A 21 13.81 -30.25 -53.95
C ALA A 21 15.30 -30.43 -54.37
N ILE A 22 16.09 -31.00 -53.45
CA ILE A 22 17.48 -31.29 -53.71
C ILE A 22 17.59 -32.70 -54.26
N ASN A 23 18.13 -32.82 -55.49
CA ASN A 23 18.34 -34.05 -56.25
C ASN A 23 19.49 -34.87 -55.57
N PRO A 24 19.34 -36.19 -55.28
CA PRO A 24 20.26 -36.96 -54.42
C PRO A 24 21.51 -37.56 -55.16
N TYR A 25 21.85 -37.15 -56.39
CA TYR A 25 22.96 -37.75 -57.13
C TYR A 25 24.13 -36.80 -57.45
N THR A 26 24.87 -36.39 -56.42
CA THR A 26 26.27 -35.96 -56.63
C THR A 26 27.08 -36.13 -55.34
N ALA A 27 27.73 -37.23 -55.30
CA ALA A 27 29.01 -37.65 -54.71
C ALA A 27 29.65 -36.93 -53.51
N CYS A 28 29.95 -37.74 -52.53
CA CYS A 28 31.10 -37.80 -51.59
C CYS A 28 31.57 -36.56 -50.74
N GLY A 29 31.20 -35.36 -51.07
CA GLY A 29 31.55 -34.18 -50.27
C GLY A 29 30.38 -33.63 -49.43
N LYS A 30 29.14 -34.01 -49.74
CA LYS A 30 27.93 -33.46 -49.15
C LYS A 30 27.51 -34.10 -47.83
N GLY A 31 27.98 -35.31 -47.52
CA GLY A 31 27.65 -35.99 -46.27
C GLY A 31 28.20 -35.30 -45.03
N ILE A 32 29.42 -34.75 -45.13
CA ILE A 32 30.08 -34.02 -44.05
C ILE A 32 29.39 -32.68 -43.76
N PHE A 33 28.93 -31.97 -44.80
CA PHE A 33 28.18 -30.72 -44.64
C PHE A 33 26.79 -30.93 -44.03
N ILE A 34 26.11 -31.99 -44.41
CA ILE A 34 24.80 -32.33 -43.85
C ILE A 34 24.94 -32.75 -42.38
N MET A 35 25.97 -33.50 -42.04
CA MET A 35 26.29 -33.89 -40.67
C MET A 35 26.66 -32.69 -39.79
N PHE A 36 27.45 -31.74 -40.31
CA PHE A 36 27.76 -30.48 -39.62
C PHE A 36 26.52 -29.62 -39.41
N PHE A 37 25.63 -29.53 -40.40
CA PHE A 37 24.38 -28.79 -40.28
C PHE A 37 23.44 -29.40 -39.23
N TRP A 38 23.33 -30.71 -39.18
CA TRP A 38 22.54 -31.41 -38.13
C TRP A 38 23.14 -31.26 -36.75
N VAL A 39 24.47 -31.34 -36.63
CA VAL A 39 25.17 -31.12 -35.35
C VAL A 39 24.97 -29.64 -34.87
N MET A 40 25.10 -28.68 -35.77
CA MET A 40 24.82 -27.26 -35.47
C MET A 40 23.34 -27.03 -35.09
N ALA A 41 22.40 -27.66 -35.78
CA ALA A 41 20.98 -27.57 -35.47
C ALA A 41 20.63 -28.19 -34.10
N VAL A 42 21.22 -29.32 -33.77
CA VAL A 42 21.09 -29.96 -32.46
C VAL A 42 21.77 -29.15 -31.35
N ALA A 43 22.93 -28.54 -31.61
CA ALA A 43 23.62 -27.67 -30.66
C ALA A 43 22.83 -26.37 -30.36
N LEU A 44 22.15 -25.81 -31.40
CA LEU A 44 21.26 -24.66 -31.23
C LEU A 44 19.98 -25.01 -30.44
N LEU A 45 19.47 -26.24 -30.59
CA LEU A 45 18.30 -26.71 -29.82
C LEU A 45 18.67 -27.02 -28.35
N LEU A 46 19.91 -27.43 -28.07
CA LEU A 46 20.40 -27.69 -26.71
C LEU A 46 20.83 -26.43 -25.96
N GLY A 47 21.17 -25.35 -26.69
CA GLY A 47 21.51 -24.05 -26.11
C GLY A 47 20.32 -23.20 -25.63
N GLY A 48 19.10 -23.57 -25.97
CA GLY A 48 17.88 -22.81 -25.67
C GLY A 48 17.33 -22.93 -24.24
N CYS A 49 17.90 -23.80 -23.41
CA CYS A 49 17.34 -24.08 -22.06
C CYS A 49 17.86 -23.18 -20.94
N SER A 50 18.73 -22.18 -21.21
CA SER A 50 19.26 -21.31 -20.16
C SER A 50 18.45 -20.03 -19.89
N ALA A 51 17.32 -19.86 -20.59
CA ALA A 51 16.42 -18.72 -20.37
C ALA A 51 15.20 -19.09 -19.49
N LEU A 52 15.42 -19.94 -18.46
CA LEU A 52 14.38 -20.08 -17.43
C LEU A 52 14.28 -18.73 -16.71
N PRO A 53 13.07 -18.13 -16.62
CA PRO A 53 12.90 -16.91 -15.87
C PRO A 53 13.31 -17.17 -14.42
N ASP A 54 14.07 -16.23 -13.86
CA ASP A 54 14.47 -16.27 -12.45
C ASP A 54 13.24 -16.52 -11.58
N LYS A 55 13.42 -17.36 -10.55
CA LYS A 55 12.35 -17.67 -9.60
C LYS A 55 11.75 -16.36 -9.08
N PRO A 56 10.43 -16.16 -9.17
CA PRO A 56 9.82 -14.91 -8.73
C PRO A 56 10.18 -14.63 -7.26
N ILE A 57 10.82 -13.49 -7.03
CA ILE A 57 11.20 -13.03 -5.69
C ILE A 57 9.90 -12.71 -4.96
N ARG A 58 9.64 -13.39 -3.84
CA ARG A 58 8.49 -13.08 -3.00
C ARG A 58 8.74 -11.77 -2.29
N PRO A 59 7.79 -10.79 -2.33
CA PRO A 59 7.94 -9.55 -1.59
C PRO A 59 8.04 -9.80 -0.09
N THR A 60 8.90 -9.03 0.58
CA THR A 60 8.93 -8.97 2.04
C THR A 60 7.67 -8.25 2.53
N LEU A 61 6.96 -8.85 3.48
CA LEU A 61 5.79 -8.25 4.10
C LEU A 61 6.21 -7.51 5.37
N TYR A 62 5.67 -6.30 5.53
CA TYR A 62 5.90 -5.43 6.67
C TYR A 62 4.59 -5.08 7.36
N ASP A 63 4.65 -4.84 8.66
CA ASP A 63 3.61 -4.23 9.49
C ASP A 63 4.25 -3.23 10.46
N PHE A 64 3.47 -2.71 11.41
CA PHE A 64 3.99 -1.78 12.43
C PHE A 64 4.61 -2.49 13.64
N GLY A 65 4.83 -3.80 13.54
CA GLY A 65 5.32 -4.63 14.64
C GLY A 65 4.27 -4.85 15.73
N PRO A 66 4.64 -5.60 16.79
CA PRO A 66 3.70 -6.02 17.84
C PRO A 66 3.26 -4.88 18.77
N GLY A 67 3.60 -3.64 18.49
CA GLY A 67 3.30 -2.50 19.34
C GLY A 67 4.19 -2.45 20.60
N SER A 68 3.80 -1.63 21.58
CA SER A 68 4.46 -1.59 22.90
C SER A 68 3.99 -2.81 23.70
N VAL A 69 4.81 -3.85 23.74
CA VAL A 69 4.57 -5.05 24.57
C VAL A 69 4.79 -4.75 26.06
N THR A 70 5.33 -3.57 26.39
CA THR A 70 5.54 -3.17 27.77
C THR A 70 4.19 -2.85 28.40
N LEU A 71 3.67 -3.78 29.17
CA LEU A 71 2.62 -3.54 30.16
C LEU A 71 3.23 -2.70 31.30
N GLU A 72 3.64 -1.47 31.00
CA GLU A 72 3.83 -0.49 32.08
C GLU A 72 2.50 -0.36 32.79
N PRO A 73 2.46 -0.50 34.13
CA PRO A 73 1.24 -0.24 34.87
C PRO A 73 0.87 1.23 34.56
N ALA A 74 -0.17 1.40 33.74
CA ALA A 74 -0.66 2.72 33.37
C ALA A 74 -0.82 3.50 34.69
N THR A 75 -0.01 4.54 34.87
CA THR A 75 -0.21 5.50 35.95
C THR A 75 -1.70 5.84 35.89
N ARG A 76 -2.42 5.59 36.99
CA ARG A 76 -3.89 5.58 37.02
C ARG A 76 -4.42 6.99 36.75
N GLN A 77 -4.35 7.41 35.50
CA GLN A 77 -4.99 8.64 35.01
C GLN A 77 -6.48 8.40 34.94
N ALA A 78 -7.28 9.44 35.21
CA ALA A 78 -8.72 9.34 35.09
C ALA A 78 -9.11 8.83 33.71
N PRO A 79 -10.03 7.85 33.62
CA PRO A 79 -10.44 7.31 32.34
C PRO A 79 -11.09 8.41 31.48
N LEU A 80 -10.65 8.50 30.24
CA LEU A 80 -11.23 9.43 29.26
C LEU A 80 -12.57 8.90 28.75
N PRO A 81 -13.46 9.77 28.24
CA PRO A 81 -14.74 9.36 27.66
C PRO A 81 -14.54 8.36 26.52
N ALA A 82 -15.51 7.44 26.40
CA ALA A 82 -15.52 6.44 25.34
C ALA A 82 -15.57 7.07 23.93
N LEU A 83 -14.98 6.39 22.97
CA LEU A 83 -14.92 6.83 21.57
C LEU A 83 -15.37 5.70 20.64
N ALA A 84 -16.13 6.04 19.60
CA ALA A 84 -16.45 5.14 18.49
C ALA A 84 -15.53 5.46 17.31
N LEU A 85 -14.73 4.49 16.89
CA LEU A 85 -13.78 4.62 15.78
C LEU A 85 -14.40 4.02 14.51
N GLU A 86 -14.50 4.82 13.45
CA GLU A 86 -14.89 4.35 12.11
C GLU A 86 -13.71 3.72 11.37
N ASP A 87 -14.03 3.05 10.25
CA ASP A 87 -12.98 2.59 9.34
C ASP A 87 -12.30 3.81 8.73
N ILE A 88 -10.97 3.76 8.60
CA ILE A 88 -10.20 4.85 7.99
C ILE A 88 -10.42 4.79 6.49
N THR A 89 -10.89 5.89 5.90
CA THR A 89 -10.98 6.08 4.46
C THR A 89 -9.66 6.59 3.89
N THR A 90 -9.49 6.49 2.58
CA THR A 90 -8.32 7.00 1.86
C THR A 90 -8.75 8.04 0.84
N SER A 91 -7.91 9.03 0.58
CA SER A 91 -8.19 10.07 -0.42
C SER A 91 -7.88 9.64 -1.86
N GLY A 92 -7.46 8.40 -2.10
CA GLY A 92 -7.19 7.88 -3.45
C GLY A 92 -6.79 6.41 -3.46
N GLY A 93 -7.13 5.70 -4.55
CA GLY A 93 -6.96 4.26 -4.70
C GLY A 93 -5.52 3.74 -4.56
N ALA A 94 -4.51 4.62 -4.62
CA ALA A 94 -3.12 4.23 -4.41
C ALA A 94 -2.85 3.72 -2.98
N LEU A 95 -3.63 4.17 -1.98
CA LEU A 95 -3.51 3.77 -0.58
C LEU A 95 -4.43 2.60 -0.19
N ASP A 96 -5.29 2.15 -1.11
CA ASP A 96 -6.24 1.05 -0.85
C ASP A 96 -5.63 -0.34 -1.01
N ASN A 97 -4.38 -0.41 -1.41
CA ASN A 97 -3.65 -1.67 -1.61
C ASN A 97 -2.45 -1.79 -0.66
N THR A 98 -1.77 -2.92 -0.69
CA THR A 98 -0.64 -3.24 0.19
C THR A 98 0.71 -2.72 -0.33
N ALA A 99 0.76 -1.90 -1.37
CA ALA A 99 2.02 -1.38 -1.89
C ALA A 99 2.73 -0.49 -0.85
N LEU A 100 4.00 -0.76 -0.59
CA LEU A 100 4.86 0.20 0.08
C LEU A 100 5.27 1.25 -0.96
N LEU A 101 4.84 2.50 -0.74
CA LEU A 101 4.96 3.59 -1.71
C LEU A 101 6.09 4.54 -1.35
N TYR A 102 6.78 5.07 -2.38
CA TYR A 102 7.81 6.08 -2.20
C TYR A 102 7.72 7.19 -3.26
N ARG A 103 8.34 8.33 -2.95
CA ARG A 103 8.52 9.49 -3.85
C ARG A 103 9.97 9.93 -3.86
N LEU A 104 10.44 10.44 -4.98
CA LEU A 104 11.77 11.02 -5.14
C LEU A 104 11.62 12.55 -5.29
N ALA A 105 11.67 13.29 -4.16
CA ALA A 105 11.46 14.74 -4.16
C ALA A 105 12.54 15.50 -4.96
N TYR A 106 13.73 14.94 -5.07
CA TYR A 106 14.84 15.55 -5.81
C TYR A 106 14.78 15.34 -7.34
N THR A 107 13.83 14.54 -7.83
CA THR A 107 13.59 14.32 -9.28
C THR A 107 12.17 14.68 -9.67
N GLU A 108 11.19 13.91 -9.17
CA GLU A 108 9.77 14.05 -9.52
C GLU A 108 8.90 13.71 -8.31
N VAL A 109 8.59 14.69 -7.48
CA VAL A 109 7.83 14.50 -6.23
C VAL A 109 6.39 14.03 -6.47
N GLN A 110 5.81 14.34 -7.63
CA GLN A 110 4.45 13.94 -8.00
C GLN A 110 4.35 12.45 -8.31
N ALA A 111 5.45 11.83 -8.75
CA ALA A 111 5.45 10.41 -9.08
C ALA A 111 5.44 9.54 -7.81
N LEU A 112 4.31 8.87 -7.57
CA LEU A 112 4.17 7.88 -6.51
C LEU A 112 4.51 6.50 -7.06
N ARG A 113 5.50 5.84 -6.48
CA ARG A 113 6.10 4.60 -6.99
C ARG A 113 6.01 3.49 -5.95
N PRO A 114 5.64 2.26 -6.33
CA PRO A 114 5.70 1.11 -5.43
C PRO A 114 7.12 0.54 -5.36
N TYR A 115 7.55 0.10 -4.18
CA TYR A 115 8.70 -0.76 -4.05
C TYR A 115 8.46 -2.11 -4.76
N ALA A 116 9.48 -2.64 -5.45
CA ALA A 116 9.36 -3.91 -6.18
C ALA A 116 9.16 -5.11 -5.23
N ASN A 117 9.96 -5.18 -4.18
CA ASN A 117 10.08 -6.36 -3.31
C ASN A 117 9.67 -6.09 -1.85
N ALA A 118 8.87 -5.05 -1.60
CA ALA A 118 8.36 -4.72 -0.27
C ALA A 118 6.87 -4.37 -0.33
N ARG A 119 6.10 -4.90 0.60
CA ARG A 119 4.66 -4.70 0.71
C ARG A 119 4.25 -4.59 2.17
N TRP A 120 3.17 -3.89 2.43
CA TRP A 120 2.46 -3.98 3.70
C TRP A 120 1.71 -5.31 3.82
N SER A 121 1.55 -5.83 5.02
CA SER A 121 0.76 -7.05 5.30
C SER A 121 -0.73 -6.85 5.04
N THR A 122 -1.22 -5.63 5.29
CA THR A 122 -2.58 -5.15 4.97
C THR A 122 -2.50 -3.72 4.45
N PRO A 123 -3.57 -3.18 3.82
CA PRO A 123 -3.59 -1.78 3.40
C PRO A 123 -3.23 -0.81 4.54
N PRO A 124 -2.47 0.27 4.28
CA PRO A 124 -2.01 1.23 5.29
C PRO A 124 -3.12 1.77 6.19
N ALA A 125 -4.31 2.06 5.66
CA ALA A 125 -5.44 2.52 6.44
C ALA A 125 -5.85 1.54 7.57
N GLN A 126 -5.74 0.22 7.31
CA GLN A 126 -6.03 -0.80 8.31
C GLN A 126 -4.93 -0.87 9.40
N LEU A 127 -3.66 -0.77 9.00
CA LEU A 127 -2.53 -0.73 9.94
C LEU A 127 -2.62 0.49 10.86
N VAL A 128 -2.88 1.67 10.28
CA VAL A 128 -3.06 2.92 11.04
C VAL A 128 -4.25 2.81 11.99
N ARG A 129 -5.38 2.25 11.53
CA ARG A 129 -6.56 2.05 12.37
C ARG A 129 -6.29 1.12 13.54
N GLN A 130 -5.62 0.00 13.30
CA GLN A 130 -5.26 -0.93 14.37
C GLN A 130 -4.35 -0.25 15.40
N ARG A 131 -3.31 0.45 14.95
CA ARG A 131 -2.36 1.15 15.83
C ARG A 131 -3.03 2.27 16.64
N LEU A 132 -3.90 3.05 16.00
CA LEU A 132 -4.69 4.07 16.67
C LEU A 132 -5.59 3.46 17.76
N ARG A 133 -6.28 2.36 17.45
CA ARG A 133 -7.11 1.66 18.43
C ARG A 133 -6.30 1.18 19.61
N GLU A 134 -5.16 0.55 19.39
CA GLU A 134 -4.25 0.06 20.44
C GLU A 134 -3.86 1.21 21.38
N GLN A 135 -3.37 2.32 20.84
CA GLN A 135 -2.91 3.45 21.65
C GLN A 135 -4.06 4.16 22.39
N LEU A 136 -5.19 4.44 21.74
CA LEU A 136 -6.32 5.09 22.40
C LEU A 136 -6.95 4.20 23.49
N SER A 137 -6.94 2.87 23.30
CA SER A 137 -7.51 1.92 24.26
C SER A 137 -6.76 1.86 25.59
N LEU A 138 -5.53 2.37 25.66
CA LEU A 138 -4.77 2.47 26.92
C LEU A 138 -5.44 3.42 27.93
N ARG A 139 -6.25 4.38 27.46
CA ARG A 139 -6.82 5.45 28.32
C ARG A 139 -8.35 5.58 28.24
N ARG A 140 -8.99 5.00 27.23
CA ARG A 140 -10.45 5.08 27.02
C ARG A 140 -11.02 3.82 26.37
N PRO A 141 -12.28 3.47 26.58
CA PRO A 141 -12.96 2.46 25.77
C PRO A 141 -13.06 2.92 24.31
N VAL A 142 -12.63 2.08 23.37
CA VAL A 142 -12.71 2.34 21.94
C VAL A 142 -13.60 1.28 21.28
N PHE A 143 -14.77 1.70 20.82
CA PHE A 143 -15.75 0.86 20.14
C PHE A 143 -15.58 0.94 18.61
N ASN A 144 -16.03 -0.07 17.88
CA ASN A 144 -16.30 0.13 16.46
C ASN A 144 -17.56 0.98 16.30
N ALA A 145 -17.66 1.74 15.23
CA ALA A 145 -18.82 2.62 15.00
C ALA A 145 -20.16 1.85 15.01
N ARG A 146 -20.17 0.57 14.58
CA ARG A 146 -21.35 -0.30 14.60
C ARG A 146 -21.74 -0.77 16.00
N ASP A 147 -20.78 -0.99 16.89
CA ASP A 147 -21.02 -1.50 18.24
C ASP A 147 -21.66 -0.41 19.12
N GLY A 148 -21.30 0.87 18.90
CA GLY A 148 -21.88 2.01 19.63
C GLY A 148 -23.40 2.14 19.47
N VAL A 149 -23.97 1.72 18.34
CA VAL A 149 -25.41 1.71 18.10
C VAL A 149 -26.14 0.62 18.91
N ALA A 150 -25.48 -0.51 19.15
CA ALA A 150 -26.05 -1.61 19.93
C ALA A 150 -26.15 -1.26 21.43
N ILE A 151 -25.16 -0.53 21.96
CA ILE A 151 -25.10 -0.12 23.37
C ILE A 151 -26.26 0.85 23.72
N ASN A 152 -26.63 1.73 22.77
CA ASN A 152 -27.72 2.71 22.99
C ASN A 152 -29.11 2.09 23.09
N ARG A 153 -29.33 0.91 22.54
CA ARG A 153 -30.64 0.23 22.60
C ARG A 153 -31.00 -0.27 24.00
N SER A 154 -30.02 -0.34 24.91
CA SER A 154 -30.17 -1.02 26.21
C SER A 154 -30.41 -0.11 27.40
N GLY A 155 -30.58 1.24 27.24
CA GLY A 155 -30.88 2.02 28.43
C GLY A 155 -30.58 3.51 28.47
N GLY A 156 -30.69 4.26 27.39
CA GLY A 156 -30.55 5.72 27.44
C GLY A 156 -29.13 6.23 27.75
N ALA A 157 -28.11 5.40 27.53
CA ALA A 157 -26.72 5.79 27.71
C ALA A 157 -26.31 6.86 26.66
N VAL A 158 -25.49 7.82 27.09
CA VAL A 158 -24.90 8.82 26.18
C VAL A 158 -24.04 8.07 25.14
N LEU A 159 -24.32 8.31 23.86
CA LEU A 159 -23.54 7.73 22.77
C LEU A 159 -22.09 8.25 22.79
N PRO A 160 -21.10 7.38 22.56
CA PRO A 160 -19.73 7.84 22.43
C PRO A 160 -19.59 8.77 21.22
N LEU A 161 -18.70 9.77 21.33
CA LEU A 161 -18.31 10.59 20.20
C LEU A 161 -17.71 9.68 19.12
N ARG A 162 -17.95 10.03 17.85
CA ARG A 162 -17.49 9.28 16.70
C ARG A 162 -16.29 9.97 16.05
N LEU A 163 -15.20 9.23 15.92
CA LEU A 163 -13.99 9.67 15.24
C LEU A 163 -13.95 9.06 13.84
N ARG A 164 -13.84 9.91 12.83
CA ARG A 164 -13.59 9.59 11.43
C ARG A 164 -12.21 10.03 11.04
N LEU A 165 -11.49 9.20 10.32
CA LEU A 165 -10.20 9.56 9.76
C LEU A 165 -10.17 9.30 8.27
N GLU A 166 -9.44 10.17 7.57
CA GLU A 166 -9.06 10.02 6.18
C GLU A 166 -7.55 10.01 6.08
N LEU A 167 -6.98 8.97 5.47
CA LEU A 167 -5.56 8.88 5.18
C LEU A 167 -5.28 9.52 3.81
N GLU A 168 -4.65 10.69 3.82
CA GLU A 168 -4.42 11.48 2.62
C GLU A 168 -3.03 11.24 2.00
N GLU A 169 -2.01 10.93 2.83
CA GLU A 169 -0.66 10.62 2.38
C GLU A 169 -0.05 9.55 3.30
N PHE A 170 0.63 8.57 2.69
CA PHE A 170 1.39 7.54 3.39
C PHE A 170 2.50 7.05 2.48
N SER A 171 3.64 7.72 2.52
CA SER A 171 4.73 7.41 1.61
C SER A 171 6.11 7.65 2.22
N HIS A 172 7.09 6.92 1.71
CA HIS A 172 8.51 7.14 1.98
C HIS A 172 9.04 8.19 1.01
N LEU A 173 9.38 9.39 1.50
CA LEU A 173 9.83 10.53 0.70
C LEU A 173 11.35 10.64 0.75
N PHE A 174 12.00 10.45 -0.39
CA PHE A 174 13.43 10.69 -0.56
C PHE A 174 13.67 12.17 -0.85
N THR A 175 14.36 12.85 0.04
CA THR A 175 14.79 14.25 -0.13
C THR A 175 16.12 14.35 -0.88
N ALA A 176 16.96 13.30 -0.77
CA ALA A 176 18.19 13.07 -1.52
C ALA A 176 18.37 11.57 -1.75
N PRO A 177 19.33 11.11 -2.57
CA PRO A 177 19.55 9.67 -2.79
C PRO A 177 19.83 8.86 -1.52
N ASP A 178 20.42 9.47 -0.51
CA ASP A 178 20.82 8.88 0.76
C ASP A 178 20.04 9.41 1.97
N ALA A 179 19.10 10.34 1.77
CA ALA A 179 18.28 10.96 2.82
C ALA A 179 16.79 10.84 2.53
N SER A 180 16.03 10.39 3.50
CA SER A 180 14.59 10.17 3.33
C SER A 180 13.82 10.28 4.64
N VAL A 181 12.51 10.46 4.52
CA VAL A 181 11.56 10.58 5.64
C VAL A 181 10.31 9.74 5.38
N GLY A 182 9.71 9.18 6.42
CA GLY A 182 8.35 8.66 6.35
C GLY A 182 7.36 9.81 6.52
N VAL A 183 6.39 9.94 5.61
CA VAL A 183 5.37 11.00 5.62
C VAL A 183 3.99 10.38 5.80
N ILE A 184 3.26 10.86 6.81
CA ILE A 184 1.84 10.57 6.99
C ILE A 184 1.04 11.87 7.04
N ARG A 185 -0.12 11.89 6.38
CA ARG A 185 -1.12 12.94 6.51
C ARG A 185 -2.47 12.32 6.79
N LEU A 186 -3.07 12.75 7.91
CA LEU A 186 -4.38 12.32 8.36
C LEU A 186 -5.30 13.52 8.52
N ARG A 187 -6.56 13.37 8.12
CA ARG A 187 -7.64 14.27 8.48
C ARG A 187 -8.54 13.59 9.48
N ALA A 188 -8.65 14.14 10.68
CA ALA A 188 -9.50 13.64 11.76
C ALA A 188 -10.74 14.52 11.89
N THR A 189 -11.93 13.92 11.92
CA THR A 189 -13.21 14.59 12.14
C THR A 189 -13.94 13.97 13.33
N LEU A 190 -14.32 14.80 14.30
CA LEU A 190 -15.05 14.39 15.49
C LEU A 190 -16.50 14.85 15.38
N VAL A 191 -17.43 13.91 15.56
CA VAL A 191 -18.86 14.18 15.52
C VAL A 191 -19.57 13.58 16.73
N GLU A 192 -20.65 14.23 17.14
CA GLU A 192 -21.60 13.75 18.14
C GLU A 192 -22.82 13.17 17.42
N VAL A 193 -23.20 11.95 17.79
CA VAL A 193 -24.42 11.32 17.24
C VAL A 193 -25.60 11.70 18.14
N THR A 194 -26.59 12.38 17.57
CA THR A 194 -27.81 12.82 18.25
C THR A 194 -29.03 12.18 17.61
N THR A 195 -30.22 12.32 18.26
CA THR A 195 -31.50 11.88 17.69
C THR A 195 -31.88 12.65 16.41
N ALA A 196 -31.38 13.88 16.25
CA ALA A 196 -31.61 14.72 15.08
C ALA A 196 -30.57 14.49 13.94
N GLY A 197 -29.56 13.65 14.18
CA GLY A 197 -28.48 13.37 13.23
C GLY A 197 -27.10 13.59 13.85
N GLU A 198 -26.12 13.81 13.02
CA GLU A 198 -24.73 14.04 13.45
C GLU A 198 -24.45 15.55 13.61
N LYS A 199 -23.87 15.89 14.74
CA LYS A 199 -23.41 17.23 15.03
C LYS A 199 -21.90 17.28 14.92
N PHE A 200 -21.39 18.18 14.12
CA PHE A 200 -19.96 18.45 13.97
C PHE A 200 -19.39 19.05 15.26
N ILE A 201 -18.30 18.46 15.77
CA ILE A 201 -17.56 18.97 16.94
C ILE A 201 -16.30 19.67 16.51
N GLY A 202 -15.50 19.05 15.62
CA GLY A 202 -14.27 19.63 15.13
C GLY A 202 -13.59 18.77 14.09
N GLN A 203 -12.61 19.38 13.41
CA GLN A 203 -11.75 18.71 12.45
C GLN A 203 -10.32 19.17 12.61
N ARG A 204 -9.37 18.24 12.41
CA ARG A 204 -7.93 18.52 12.46
C ARG A 204 -7.22 17.77 11.35
N SER A 205 -6.35 18.48 10.64
CA SER A 205 -5.36 17.86 9.76
C SER A 205 -4.04 17.71 10.52
N VAL A 206 -3.48 16.52 10.47
CA VAL A 206 -2.20 16.17 11.10
C VAL A 206 -1.24 15.74 10.00
N VAL A 207 -0.07 16.36 9.95
CA VAL A 207 1.00 16.04 8.98
C VAL A 207 2.27 15.78 9.76
N VAL A 208 2.76 14.56 9.72
CA VAL A 208 3.99 14.19 10.43
C VAL A 208 5.01 13.63 9.47
N GLN A 209 6.27 14.03 9.69
CA GLN A 209 7.42 13.48 9.02
C GLN A 209 8.41 12.94 10.06
N ARG A 210 9.01 11.78 9.79
CA ARG A 210 10.06 11.19 10.61
C ARG A 210 11.23 10.74 9.74
N PRO A 211 12.48 11.03 10.13
CA PRO A 211 13.63 10.62 9.35
C PRO A 211 13.73 9.09 9.26
N ALA A 212 14.06 8.59 8.09
CA ALA A 212 14.33 7.18 7.90
C ALA A 212 15.79 6.89 8.32
N PRO A 213 16.04 5.85 9.13
CA PRO A 213 17.40 5.50 9.55
C PRO A 213 18.26 4.99 8.39
N THR A 214 17.64 4.50 7.33
CA THR A 214 18.29 4.06 6.08
C THR A 214 17.43 4.44 4.88
N ALA A 215 18.07 4.76 3.75
CA ALA A 215 17.38 5.16 2.51
C ALA A 215 16.93 3.93 1.70
N ASP A 216 16.15 3.05 2.32
CA ASP A 216 15.65 1.79 1.76
C ASP A 216 14.26 1.45 2.28
N ALA A 217 13.66 0.35 1.80
CA ALA A 217 12.33 -0.05 2.22
C ALA A 217 12.22 -0.32 3.75
N PRO A 218 13.14 -1.06 4.40
CA PRO A 218 13.13 -1.22 5.85
C PRO A 218 13.23 0.10 6.63
N GLY A 219 14.05 1.05 6.16
CA GLY A 219 14.17 2.40 6.75
C GLY A 219 12.88 3.18 6.61
N GLY A 220 12.25 3.14 5.43
CA GLY A 220 10.96 3.75 5.16
C GLY A 220 9.85 3.20 6.05
N VAL A 221 9.81 1.87 6.25
CA VAL A 221 8.86 1.22 7.18
C VAL A 221 9.02 1.76 8.60
N ARG A 222 10.25 1.80 9.13
CA ARG A 222 10.52 2.34 10.48
C ARG A 222 10.10 3.80 10.61
N ALA A 223 10.40 4.61 9.60
CA ALA A 223 10.04 6.03 9.58
C ALA A 223 8.53 6.24 9.51
N LEU A 224 7.81 5.46 8.69
CA LEU A 224 6.36 5.52 8.57
C LEU A 224 5.66 5.04 9.85
N THR A 225 6.19 4.00 10.51
CA THR A 225 5.69 3.56 11.82
C THR A 225 5.86 4.66 12.87
N ALA A 226 7.04 5.27 12.98
CA ALA A 226 7.30 6.36 13.91
C ALA A 226 6.48 7.63 13.58
N ALA A 227 6.24 7.92 12.30
CA ALA A 227 5.37 9.02 11.89
C ALA A 227 3.92 8.75 12.27
N THR A 228 3.46 7.50 12.13
CA THR A 228 2.11 7.08 12.54
C THR A 228 1.92 7.23 14.05
N ASP A 229 2.87 6.75 14.85
CA ASP A 229 2.81 6.86 16.32
C ASP A 229 2.70 8.32 16.76
N ALA A 230 3.52 9.21 16.21
CA ALA A 230 3.45 10.63 16.51
C ALA A 230 2.17 11.31 16.00
N ALA A 231 1.64 10.91 14.85
CA ALA A 231 0.36 11.43 14.36
C ALA A 231 -0.81 11.01 15.27
N ILE A 232 -0.77 9.80 15.79
CA ILE A 232 -1.77 9.30 16.76
C ILE A 232 -1.70 10.08 18.09
N GLU A 233 -0.50 10.37 18.56
CA GLU A 233 -0.31 11.20 19.76
C GLU A 233 -0.90 12.61 19.57
N GLU A 234 -0.65 13.26 18.43
CA GLU A 234 -1.25 14.56 18.12
C GLU A 234 -2.79 14.49 18.05
N ILE A 235 -3.35 13.41 17.50
CA ILE A 235 -4.79 13.19 17.46
C ILE A 235 -5.33 12.99 18.88
N ASP A 236 -4.68 12.20 19.74
CA ASP A 236 -5.16 11.98 21.11
C ASP A 236 -5.15 13.27 21.94
N VAL A 237 -4.11 14.09 21.83
CA VAL A 237 -4.05 15.41 22.46
C VAL A 237 -5.20 16.31 21.99
N TRP A 238 -5.45 16.35 20.68
CA TRP A 238 -6.56 17.11 20.11
C TRP A 238 -7.94 16.61 20.60
N LEU A 239 -8.15 15.30 20.66
CA LEU A 239 -9.37 14.70 21.17
C LEU A 239 -9.65 15.10 22.63
N GLN A 240 -8.61 15.14 23.48
CA GLN A 240 -8.76 15.57 24.89
C GLN A 240 -9.17 17.04 25.01
N GLN A 241 -8.70 17.90 24.09
CA GLN A 241 -9.07 19.32 24.05
C GLN A 241 -10.46 19.57 23.47
N SER A 242 -10.92 18.71 22.55
CA SER A 242 -12.18 18.86 21.80
C SER A 242 -13.37 18.18 22.49
N THR A 243 -13.14 17.27 23.44
CA THR A 243 -14.21 16.56 24.15
C THR A 243 -14.76 17.46 25.25
N PRO A 244 -16.08 17.78 25.28
CA PRO A 244 -16.70 18.49 26.38
C PRO A 244 -16.51 17.72 27.69
N ARG A 245 -16.17 18.44 28.75
CA ARG A 245 -16.07 17.88 30.12
C ARG A 245 -17.43 17.67 30.74
#